data_0f839c6d8619fa746c89024d359033f4
#
_entry.id   0f839c6d8619fa746c89024d359033f4
#
_cell.length_a   1.000
_cell.length_b   1.000
_cell.length_c   1.000
_cell.angle_alpha   90.00
_cell.angle_beta   90.00
_cell.angle_gamma   90.00
#
_symmetry.space_group_name_H-M   'P 1'
#
loop_
_entity.id
_entity.type
_entity.pdbx_description
1 polymer ?
#
loop_
_entity_poly.entity_id
_entity_poly.type
_entity_poly.pdbx_seq_one_letter_code
_entity_poly.pdbx_strand_id
1 'polypeptide(L)'
;MNRRSARIIMASVVALTLAPASVMASPSPVRDKSTSDKIVKPAKYVEVAQLVIPSLGITEKVIPGTTMDVYDRGVGLWPTSPLAGQKGNFVVGGHRTSGRKPFRNIDKLRVGDSIIVRQGGADFLYKVTRQRIVKPTDVWVAKPTRTATLTLFACHPVGSVKERIIVHAALSS
;
A
#
# COMPACT_ATOMS: atom_id res chain seq x y z
N MET A 1 -38.87 -47.87 -47.26
CA MET A 1 -39.06 -49.33 -47.16
C MET A 1 -38.87 -49.67 -45.69
N ASN A 2 -39.94 -49.80 -44.93
CA ASN A 2 -40.62 -50.98 -44.45
C ASN A 2 -39.71 -51.94 -43.68
N ARG A 3 -39.90 -52.08 -42.39
CA ARG A 3 -40.75 -53.03 -41.63
C ARG A 3 -40.46 -52.86 -40.14
N ARG A 4 -41.40 -52.49 -39.27
CA ARG A 4 -42.50 -53.21 -38.61
C ARG A 4 -42.02 -54.41 -37.76
N SER A 5 -42.46 -54.36 -36.54
CA SER A 5 -42.93 -55.42 -35.60
C SER A 5 -41.88 -55.84 -34.54
N ALA A 6 -42.17 -56.18 -33.28
CA ALA A 6 -43.44 -56.40 -32.61
C ALA A 6 -43.25 -56.34 -31.08
N ARG A 7 -44.29 -56.15 -30.39
CA ARG A 7 -44.57 -56.15 -28.95
C ARG A 7 -44.23 -57.52 -28.31
N ILE A 8 -43.69 -57.49 -27.09
CA ILE A 8 -44.08 -58.52 -26.09
C ILE A 8 -44.19 -57.80 -24.74
N ILE A 9 -45.37 -57.85 -24.19
CA ILE A 9 -45.80 -57.46 -22.85
C ILE A 9 -45.56 -58.68 -21.96
N MET A 10 -44.81 -58.53 -20.85
CA MET A 10 -44.93 -59.46 -19.73
C MET A 10 -45.04 -58.66 -18.43
N ALA A 11 -46.21 -58.76 -17.88
CA ALA A 11 -46.53 -58.35 -16.50
C ALA A 11 -45.98 -59.36 -15.52
N SER A 12 -45.36 -58.88 -14.48
CA SER A 12 -45.08 -59.71 -13.28
C SER A 12 -45.09 -58.85 -12.02
N VAL A 13 -46.17 -59.01 -11.36
CA VAL A 13 -46.47 -59.12 -9.91
C VAL A 13 -45.52 -58.44 -8.92
N VAL A 14 -46.11 -57.46 -8.27
CA VAL A 14 -45.70 -56.70 -7.08
C VAL A 14 -45.54 -57.64 -5.88
N ALA A 15 -44.40 -57.55 -5.22
CA ALA A 15 -44.24 -57.97 -3.82
C ALA A 15 -43.85 -56.74 -3.01
N LEU A 16 -44.83 -56.23 -2.27
CA LEU A 16 -44.67 -55.12 -1.34
C LEU A 16 -44.07 -55.64 -0.03
N THR A 17 -42.79 -55.46 0.21
CA THR A 17 -42.18 -55.70 1.54
C THR A 17 -41.99 -54.35 2.24
N LEU A 18 -42.80 -54.13 3.31
CA LEU A 18 -42.55 -53.06 4.27
C LEU A 18 -41.24 -53.34 5.02
N ALA A 19 -40.26 -52.49 4.83
CA ALA A 19 -39.08 -52.41 5.72
C ALA A 19 -39.27 -51.25 6.71
N PRO A 20 -38.94 -51.41 8.01
CA PRO A 20 -39.10 -50.36 8.98
C PRO A 20 -38.10 -49.21 8.74
N ALA A 21 -38.61 -47.99 8.80
CA ALA A 21 -37.82 -46.78 8.70
C ALA A 21 -36.91 -46.63 9.90
N SER A 22 -35.63 -46.89 9.71
CA SER A 22 -34.59 -46.50 10.64
C SER A 22 -34.43 -44.98 10.58
N VAL A 23 -34.90 -44.31 11.61
CA VAL A 23 -34.65 -42.88 11.84
C VAL A 23 -33.16 -42.71 12.10
N MET A 24 -32.41 -42.31 11.06
CA MET A 24 -31.06 -41.81 11.24
C MET A 24 -31.14 -40.41 11.85
N ALA A 25 -30.79 -40.33 13.15
CA ALA A 25 -30.55 -39.06 13.81
C ALA A 25 -29.39 -38.31 13.09
N SER A 26 -29.69 -37.20 12.48
CA SER A 26 -28.67 -36.29 11.93
C SER A 26 -27.80 -35.80 13.11
N PRO A 27 -26.48 -35.89 13.01
CA PRO A 27 -25.61 -35.23 13.98
C PRO A 27 -25.79 -33.73 13.87
N SER A 28 -26.22 -33.11 14.96
CA SER A 28 -26.25 -31.65 15.11
C SER A 28 -24.86 -31.08 14.84
N PRO A 29 -24.72 -29.95 14.08
CA PRO A 29 -23.43 -29.34 13.92
C PRO A 29 -22.91 -28.89 15.27
N VAL A 30 -21.81 -29.47 15.70
CA VAL A 30 -21.03 -28.99 16.85
C VAL A 30 -20.57 -27.60 16.49
N ARG A 31 -21.23 -26.59 17.06
CA ARG A 31 -20.83 -25.20 16.98
C ARG A 31 -19.54 -25.05 17.77
N ASP A 32 -18.43 -25.20 17.07
CA ASP A 32 -17.11 -24.87 17.60
C ASP A 32 -17.07 -23.37 17.95
N LYS A 33 -17.19 -23.10 19.26
CA LYS A 33 -17.12 -21.74 19.82
C LYS A 33 -15.68 -21.30 20.04
N SER A 34 -14.78 -21.61 19.14
CA SER A 34 -13.38 -21.19 19.29
C SER A 34 -12.77 -20.70 18.00
N THR A 35 -13.44 -19.76 17.34
CA THR A 35 -12.74 -18.81 16.49
C THR A 35 -13.15 -17.44 16.98
N SER A 36 -12.51 -17.02 18.07
CA SER A 36 -12.46 -15.63 18.44
C SER A 36 -11.80 -14.91 17.26
N ASP A 37 -12.61 -14.32 16.40
CA ASP A 37 -12.16 -13.32 15.43
C ASP A 37 -11.47 -12.21 16.21
N LYS A 38 -10.17 -12.38 16.44
CA LYS A 38 -9.32 -11.28 16.84
C LYS A 38 -9.39 -10.31 15.66
N ILE A 39 -10.26 -9.31 15.78
CA ILE A 39 -10.21 -8.12 14.94
C ILE A 39 -8.80 -7.57 15.12
N VAL A 40 -7.90 -7.95 14.21
CA VAL A 40 -6.56 -7.38 14.14
C VAL A 40 -6.77 -5.95 13.71
N LYS A 41 -6.78 -5.02 14.67
CA LYS A 41 -6.75 -3.60 14.35
C LYS A 41 -5.57 -3.39 13.42
N PRO A 42 -5.76 -2.82 12.21
CA PRO A 42 -4.63 -2.56 11.32
C PRO A 42 -3.60 -1.76 12.09
N ALA A 43 -2.35 -2.19 12.02
CA ALA A 43 -1.27 -1.52 12.72
C ALA A 43 -1.24 -0.05 12.26
N LYS A 44 -1.36 0.89 13.19
CA LYS A 44 -1.46 2.34 12.93
C LYS A 44 -0.31 2.88 12.05
N TYR A 45 0.80 2.15 11.98
CA TYR A 45 2.03 2.56 11.29
C TYR A 45 2.53 1.45 10.35
N VAL A 46 1.69 1.07 9.39
CA VAL A 46 2.08 0.09 8.36
C VAL A 46 3.04 0.75 7.39
N GLU A 47 4.20 0.14 7.17
CA GLU A 47 5.10 0.52 6.10
C GLU A 47 4.46 0.21 4.75
N VAL A 48 4.31 1.22 3.89
CA VAL A 48 3.73 1.08 2.55
C VAL A 48 4.78 1.12 1.44
N ALA A 49 5.97 1.63 1.74
CA ALA A 49 7.12 1.67 0.86
C ALA A 49 8.40 1.89 1.68
N GLN A 50 9.55 1.70 1.04
CA GLN A 50 10.85 2.10 1.57
C GLN A 50 11.46 3.19 0.68
N LEU A 51 11.97 4.25 1.29
CA LEU A 51 12.69 5.33 0.62
C LEU A 51 14.19 5.13 0.80
N VAL A 52 14.95 5.06 -0.30
CA VAL A 52 16.40 4.93 -0.29
C VAL A 52 17.02 6.09 -1.05
N ILE A 53 17.99 6.78 -0.42
CA ILE A 53 18.76 7.88 -1.02
C ILE A 53 20.25 7.56 -0.85
N PRO A 54 20.88 6.87 -1.82
CA PRO A 54 22.24 6.35 -1.68
C PRO A 54 23.28 7.43 -1.39
N SER A 55 23.22 8.59 -2.04
CA SER A 55 24.17 9.69 -1.87
C SER A 55 24.16 10.30 -0.46
N LEU A 56 23.09 10.06 0.33
CA LEU A 56 22.97 10.53 1.71
C LEU A 56 22.99 9.39 2.74
N GLY A 57 23.13 8.13 2.30
CA GLY A 57 23.07 6.96 3.18
C GLY A 57 21.70 6.79 3.87
N ILE A 58 20.61 7.26 3.26
CA ILE A 58 19.28 7.21 3.85
C ILE A 58 18.57 5.94 3.39
N THR A 59 18.02 5.22 4.36
CA THR A 59 17.04 4.14 4.13
C THR A 59 15.96 4.27 5.20
N GLU A 60 14.75 4.65 4.78
CA GLU A 60 13.65 4.97 5.69
C GLU A 60 12.35 4.29 5.29
N LYS A 61 11.56 3.90 6.29
CA LYS A 61 10.19 3.41 6.10
C LYS A 61 9.28 4.55 5.70
N VAL A 62 8.48 4.34 4.66
CA VAL A 62 7.41 5.26 4.27
C VAL A 62 6.12 4.80 4.93
N ILE A 63 5.54 5.65 5.76
CA ILE A 63 4.34 5.39 6.57
C ILE A 63 3.23 6.34 6.11
N PRO A 64 1.97 5.90 5.93
CA PRO A 64 0.87 6.79 5.55
C PRO A 64 0.64 7.89 6.59
N GLY A 65 0.43 9.12 6.13
CA GLY A 65 0.12 10.28 6.96
C GLY A 65 1.27 11.25 7.15
N THR A 66 0.94 12.41 7.73
CA THR A 66 1.86 13.55 7.87
C THR A 66 1.84 14.13 9.29
N THR A 67 1.43 13.33 10.27
CA THR A 67 1.39 13.72 11.69
C THR A 67 2.77 13.55 12.34
N MET A 68 3.00 14.20 13.47
CA MET A 68 4.29 14.17 14.17
C MET A 68 4.67 12.76 14.60
N ASP A 69 3.72 11.97 15.07
CA ASP A 69 3.92 10.58 15.47
C ASP A 69 4.31 9.64 14.31
N VAL A 70 3.91 9.96 13.07
CA VAL A 70 4.40 9.30 11.84
C VAL A 70 5.86 9.66 11.58
N TYR A 71 6.19 10.96 11.62
CA TYR A 71 7.55 11.44 11.37
C TYR A 71 8.57 10.97 12.41
N ASP A 72 8.13 10.69 13.65
CA ASP A 72 9.00 10.14 14.70
C ASP A 72 9.36 8.66 14.45
N ARG A 73 8.63 7.97 13.55
CA ARG A 73 8.83 6.56 13.22
C ARG A 73 9.48 6.31 11.86
N GLY A 74 9.41 7.27 10.96
CA GLY A 74 9.94 7.17 9.61
C GLY A 74 9.72 8.45 8.82
N VAL A 75 9.47 8.29 7.53
CA VAL A 75 9.01 9.37 6.66
C VAL A 75 7.54 9.18 6.33
N GLY A 76 6.79 10.28 6.24
CA GLY A 76 5.34 10.26 6.08
C GLY A 76 4.92 10.44 4.63
N LEU A 77 4.04 9.57 4.15
CA LEU A 77 3.42 9.69 2.82
C LEU A 77 2.24 10.65 2.88
N TRP A 78 2.23 11.63 1.97
CA TRP A 78 1.11 12.56 1.83
C TRP A 78 -0.18 11.81 1.43
N PRO A 79 -1.34 12.11 2.04
CA PRO A 79 -2.56 11.29 1.89
C PRO A 79 -3.09 11.11 0.47
N THR A 80 -2.85 12.07 -0.43
CA THR A 80 -3.31 12.04 -1.82
C THR A 80 -2.25 11.58 -2.81
N SER A 81 -1.13 11.03 -2.33
CA SER A 81 -0.07 10.50 -3.19
C SER A 81 -0.54 9.24 -3.93
N PRO A 82 -0.25 9.12 -5.24
CA PRO A 82 -0.42 7.87 -5.97
C PRO A 82 0.59 6.82 -5.48
N LEU A 83 0.54 5.60 -6.02
CA LEU A 83 1.62 4.63 -5.85
C LEU A 83 2.89 5.11 -6.56
N ALA A 84 4.06 4.66 -6.08
CA ALA A 84 5.33 4.94 -6.73
C ALA A 84 5.31 4.47 -8.19
N GLY A 85 5.97 5.22 -9.07
CA GLY A 85 6.00 4.93 -10.52
C GLY A 85 4.76 5.36 -11.29
N GLN A 86 3.64 5.63 -10.63
CA GLN A 86 2.42 6.08 -11.30
C GLN A 86 2.46 7.57 -11.63
N LYS A 87 1.69 7.96 -12.66
CA LYS A 87 1.43 9.36 -13.00
C LYS A 87 0.87 10.10 -11.79
N GLY A 88 1.46 11.23 -11.46
CA GLY A 88 1.14 12.03 -10.30
C GLY A 88 2.37 12.32 -9.46
N ASN A 89 2.16 12.79 -8.23
CA ASN A 89 3.21 13.24 -7.31
C ASN A 89 3.24 12.36 -6.05
N PHE A 90 4.25 11.53 -5.92
CA PHE A 90 4.52 10.74 -4.72
C PHE A 90 5.23 11.65 -3.70
N VAL A 91 4.50 12.12 -2.70
CA VAL A 91 4.98 13.18 -1.80
C VAL A 91 5.32 12.60 -0.43
N VAL A 92 6.55 12.82 0.01
CA VAL A 92 7.08 12.27 1.27
C VAL A 92 7.66 13.37 2.13
N GLY A 93 7.19 13.49 3.37
CA GLY A 93 7.70 14.40 4.38
C GLY A 93 8.55 13.71 5.41
N GLY A 94 9.50 14.44 6.00
CA GLY A 94 10.32 13.92 7.09
C GLY A 94 10.93 15.00 7.96
N HIS A 95 11.29 14.62 9.18
CA HIS A 95 12.00 15.50 10.11
C HIS A 95 13.39 15.90 9.60
N ARG A 96 13.75 17.18 9.80
CA ARG A 96 15.08 17.70 9.54
C ARG A 96 15.72 18.34 10.75
N THR A 97 14.93 18.88 11.66
CA THR A 97 15.38 19.66 12.81
C THR A 97 15.14 18.97 14.15
N SER A 98 14.11 18.14 14.23
CA SER A 98 13.67 17.43 15.45
C SER A 98 13.64 15.91 15.24
N GLY A 99 13.44 15.15 16.30
CA GLY A 99 13.30 13.69 16.27
C GLY A 99 14.51 12.98 15.64
N ARG A 100 14.23 11.93 14.87
CA ARG A 100 15.23 11.10 14.17
C ARG A 100 15.98 11.82 13.04
N LYS A 101 15.43 12.90 12.50
CA LYS A 101 16.03 13.75 11.45
C LYS A 101 16.48 13.00 10.18
N PRO A 102 15.63 12.11 9.60
CA PRO A 102 16.00 11.36 8.41
C PRO A 102 16.40 12.28 7.25
N PHE A 103 15.81 13.48 7.17
CA PHE A 103 16.07 14.47 6.13
C PHE A 103 17.05 15.57 6.55
N ARG A 104 17.93 15.31 7.55
CA ARG A 104 18.91 16.29 8.03
C ARG A 104 19.72 16.92 6.91
N ASN A 105 20.19 16.11 5.96
CA ASN A 105 21.09 16.48 4.89
C ASN A 105 20.42 16.54 3.50
N ILE A 106 19.09 16.64 3.42
CA ILE A 106 18.34 16.62 2.16
C ILE A 106 18.74 17.78 1.21
N ASP A 107 19.24 18.89 1.77
CA ASP A 107 19.78 20.03 1.04
C ASP A 107 21.08 19.74 0.27
N LYS A 108 21.77 18.65 0.59
CA LYS A 108 22.99 18.22 -0.12
C LYS A 108 22.69 17.45 -1.41
N LEU A 109 21.42 17.08 -1.65
CA LEU A 109 21.03 16.44 -2.90
C LEU A 109 21.29 17.39 -4.08
N ARG A 110 21.77 16.82 -5.18
CA ARG A 110 22.06 17.56 -6.43
C ARG A 110 21.19 17.04 -7.56
N VAL A 111 20.97 17.85 -8.57
CA VAL A 111 20.31 17.40 -9.80
C VAL A 111 21.04 16.19 -10.37
N GLY A 112 20.27 15.14 -10.71
CA GLY A 112 20.79 13.85 -11.17
C GLY A 112 20.98 12.80 -10.06
N ASP A 113 20.97 13.18 -8.78
CA ASP A 113 21.06 12.20 -7.67
C ASP A 113 19.89 11.23 -7.72
N SER A 114 20.16 9.98 -7.33
CA SER A 114 19.18 8.90 -7.34
C SER A 114 18.40 8.88 -6.02
N ILE A 115 17.08 8.71 -6.15
CA ILE A 115 16.17 8.38 -5.07
C ILE A 115 15.38 7.14 -5.51
N ILE A 116 15.38 6.11 -4.68
CA ILE A 116 14.69 4.85 -4.98
C ILE A 116 13.52 4.72 -4.02
N VAL A 117 12.34 4.43 -4.56
CA VAL A 117 11.17 4.03 -3.78
C VAL A 117 10.91 2.56 -4.05
N ARG A 118 11.00 1.73 -3.00
CA ARG A 118 10.67 0.31 -3.06
C ARG A 118 9.24 0.12 -2.60
N GLN A 119 8.37 -0.36 -3.48
CA GLN A 119 6.95 -0.55 -3.19
C GLN A 119 6.39 -1.75 -3.96
N GLY A 120 5.64 -2.61 -3.27
CA GLY A 120 4.98 -3.75 -3.92
C GLY A 120 5.95 -4.75 -4.57
N GLY A 121 7.18 -4.88 -4.05
CA GLY A 121 8.22 -5.75 -4.61
C GLY A 121 8.98 -5.16 -5.80
N ALA A 122 8.72 -3.91 -6.19
CA ALA A 122 9.40 -3.22 -7.27
C ALA A 122 10.22 -2.02 -6.78
N ASP A 123 11.30 -1.70 -7.49
CA ASP A 123 12.13 -0.52 -7.26
C ASP A 123 11.80 0.54 -8.32
N PHE A 124 11.42 1.74 -7.87
CA PHE A 124 11.15 2.89 -8.72
C PHE A 124 12.28 3.91 -8.56
N LEU A 125 13.09 4.07 -9.61
CA LEU A 125 14.22 5.00 -9.61
C LEU A 125 13.75 6.39 -10.05
N TYR A 126 13.97 7.36 -9.19
CA TYR A 126 13.75 8.78 -9.49
C TYR A 126 15.09 9.52 -9.54
N LYS A 127 15.20 10.52 -10.42
CA LYS A 127 16.35 11.43 -10.49
C LYS A 127 15.93 12.81 -10.04
N VAL A 128 16.72 13.41 -9.12
CA VAL A 128 16.50 14.77 -8.65
C VAL A 128 16.54 15.73 -9.83
N THR A 129 15.54 16.60 -9.93
CA THR A 129 15.43 17.60 -11.01
C THR A 129 15.64 19.02 -10.50
N ARG A 130 15.25 19.33 -9.26
CA ARG A 130 15.42 20.66 -8.66
C ARG A 130 15.19 20.65 -7.17
N GLN A 131 15.67 21.71 -6.51
CA GLN A 131 15.34 22.04 -5.12
C GLN A 131 14.71 23.44 -5.06
N ARG A 132 13.88 23.66 -4.02
CA ARG A 132 13.28 24.96 -3.72
C ARG A 132 13.11 25.15 -2.22
N ILE A 133 13.15 26.41 -1.78
CA ILE A 133 12.68 26.81 -0.45
C ILE A 133 11.34 27.49 -0.64
N VAL A 134 10.37 27.12 0.21
CA VAL A 134 8.99 27.62 0.15
C VAL A 134 8.47 27.87 1.56
N LYS A 135 7.36 28.61 1.70
CA LYS A 135 6.66 28.79 2.97
C LYS A 135 5.91 27.52 3.37
N PRO A 136 5.64 27.29 4.65
CA PRO A 136 4.83 26.15 5.12
C PRO A 136 3.42 26.10 4.52
N THR A 137 2.90 27.26 4.12
CA THR A 137 1.59 27.42 3.48
C THR A 137 1.56 27.07 1.98
N ASP A 138 2.71 26.85 1.38
CA ASP A 138 2.84 26.57 -0.05
C ASP A 138 2.53 25.10 -0.39
N VAL A 139 1.30 24.67 -0.06
CA VAL A 139 0.85 23.27 -0.26
C VAL A 139 0.71 22.87 -1.74
N TRP A 140 0.84 23.82 -2.65
CA TRP A 140 0.84 23.53 -4.09
C TRP A 140 1.96 22.56 -4.52
N VAL A 141 3.04 22.46 -3.74
CA VAL A 141 4.15 21.51 -3.98
C VAL A 141 3.71 20.06 -3.90
N ALA A 142 2.60 19.77 -3.20
CA ALA A 142 2.02 18.43 -3.07
C ALA A 142 0.93 18.13 -4.13
N LYS A 143 0.59 19.08 -5.01
CA LYS A 143 -0.42 18.87 -6.06
C LYS A 143 0.00 17.75 -7.03
N PRO A 144 -0.98 17.02 -7.59
CA PRO A 144 -0.73 16.04 -8.63
C PRO A 144 0.01 16.62 -9.84
N THR A 145 0.89 15.85 -10.45
CA THR A 145 1.67 16.19 -11.65
C THR A 145 1.21 15.38 -12.85
N ARG A 146 1.55 15.84 -14.06
CA ARG A 146 1.21 15.16 -15.32
C ARG A 146 2.07 13.91 -15.58
N THR A 147 3.23 13.84 -14.96
CA THR A 147 4.20 12.73 -15.07
C THR A 147 4.44 12.12 -13.69
N ALA A 148 5.05 10.94 -13.62
CA ALA A 148 5.45 10.33 -12.37
C ALA A 148 6.56 11.16 -11.71
N THR A 149 6.24 11.81 -10.61
CA THR A 149 7.13 12.73 -9.87
C THR A 149 7.22 12.26 -8.42
N LEU A 150 8.38 12.44 -7.83
CA LEU A 150 8.61 12.32 -6.38
C LEU A 150 8.90 13.73 -5.83
N THR A 151 8.27 14.06 -4.72
CA THR A 151 8.54 15.29 -3.96
C THR A 151 8.91 14.93 -2.53
N LEU A 152 10.11 15.31 -2.10
CA LEU A 152 10.48 15.25 -0.69
C LEU A 152 10.36 16.64 -0.07
N PHE A 153 9.91 16.71 1.20
CA PHE A 153 9.87 17.98 1.93
C PHE A 153 10.29 17.84 3.38
N ALA A 154 10.92 18.88 3.90
CA ALA A 154 11.36 18.96 5.30
C ALA A 154 11.41 20.41 5.78
N CYS A 155 11.54 20.61 7.08
CA CYS A 155 11.72 21.95 7.68
C CYS A 155 13.03 22.60 7.21
N HIS A 156 13.03 23.94 7.07
CA HIS A 156 14.20 24.73 6.67
C HIS A 156 14.21 26.09 7.38
N PRO A 157 15.43 26.66 7.66
CA PRO A 157 16.72 25.99 7.71
C PRO A 157 16.81 24.97 8.86
N VAL A 158 17.94 24.27 8.96
CA VAL A 158 18.16 23.39 10.10
C VAL A 158 18.07 24.18 11.41
N GLY A 159 17.28 23.65 12.38
CA GLY A 159 16.98 24.34 13.64
C GLY A 159 15.76 25.25 13.56
N SER A 160 15.11 25.40 12.39
CA SER A 160 13.95 26.25 12.18
C SER A 160 12.81 25.50 11.49
N VAL A 161 11.58 26.00 11.70
CA VAL A 161 10.36 25.52 11.04
C VAL A 161 9.71 26.60 10.15
N LYS A 162 10.41 27.72 9.95
CA LYS A 162 9.89 28.91 9.24
C LYS A 162 9.62 28.64 7.77
N GLU A 163 10.40 27.75 7.16
CA GLU A 163 10.32 27.40 5.74
C GLU A 163 10.32 25.89 5.53
N ARG A 164 10.15 25.48 4.29
CA ARG A 164 10.30 24.08 3.84
C ARG A 164 11.31 24.02 2.70
N ILE A 165 12.24 23.07 2.80
CA ILE A 165 13.02 22.64 1.65
C ILE A 165 12.25 21.56 0.89
N ILE A 166 12.17 21.72 -0.40
CA ILE A 166 11.48 20.82 -1.32
C ILE A 166 12.50 20.28 -2.32
N VAL A 167 12.53 18.97 -2.48
CA VAL A 167 13.30 18.29 -3.52
C VAL A 167 12.32 17.62 -4.48
N HIS A 168 12.38 17.99 -5.75
CA HIS A 168 11.62 17.33 -6.80
C HIS A 168 12.51 16.36 -7.57
N ALA A 169 11.96 15.20 -7.90
CA ALA A 169 12.60 14.20 -8.72
C ALA A 169 11.60 13.63 -9.73
N ALA A 170 12.06 13.25 -10.91
CA ALA A 170 11.26 12.61 -11.94
C ALA A 170 11.60 11.12 -12.01
N LEU A 171 10.61 10.27 -12.31
CA LEU A 171 10.85 8.86 -12.57
C LEU A 171 11.82 8.71 -13.75
N SER A 172 12.86 7.92 -13.56
CA SER A 172 13.81 7.56 -14.60
C SER A 172 13.24 6.38 -15.39
N SER A 173 13.20 6.50 -16.69
CA SER A 173 12.89 5.43 -17.64
C SER A 173 14.00 4.41 -17.71
#